data_945da0c3a7f313777d3aec70eed394bc
#
_entry.id   945da0c3a7f313777d3aec70eed394bc
#
_cell.length_a   1.000
_cell.length_b   1.000
_cell.length_c   1.000
_cell.angle_alpha   90.00
_cell.angle_beta   90.00
_cell.angle_gamma   90.00
#
_symmetry.space_group_name_H-M   'P 1'
#
loop_
_entity.id
_entity.type
_entity.pdbx_description
1 polymer ?
#
loop_
_entity_poly.entity_id
_entity_poly.type
_entity_poly.pdbx_seq_one_letter_code
_entity_poly.pdbx_strand_id
1 'polypeptide(L)'
;MPTVPSVPSVPTSNTPPQSLPRSADPCHAPRREDCPWCGSRSLRTRVRAAAERRHGPQSCAVDECRDCGHVFQNPRLTAEGLALHHRDFHEGRLEDFAERVLSPRAVRRRHRAVARAVLPLAEPESWLDVGTGYGSFPETAKEVFPYTSFDGHDPTHRVAKALLEERVEEAHQGELTTPELLARLRARYDVVSMFHHLEHTPDPRAELRAALGALRPGGHLLIEVPDPRCAFAPLLGRRWLPYGQPRHLHLIPLRNLCAELTERGCTVLSTHRSAPHLPYDLAAAVSLSLAHAHPALRATATPLIGLASILDHTLAPLLRHTPFANSYRILARKN
;
A
#
# COMPACT_ATOMS: atom_id res chain seq x y z
N MET A 1 -52.06 -56.52 40.34
CA MET A 1 -51.87 -55.61 39.15
C MET A 1 -51.56 -54.24 39.68
N PRO A 2 -50.35 -53.69 39.54
CA PRO A 2 -50.01 -52.34 39.96
C PRO A 2 -50.33 -51.35 38.82
N THR A 3 -50.94 -50.24 39.17
CA THR A 3 -51.34 -49.13 38.34
C THR A 3 -50.13 -48.29 37.95
N VAL A 4 -50.02 -48.01 36.63
CA VAL A 4 -48.97 -47.15 36.02
C VAL A 4 -49.36 -45.69 36.22
N PRO A 5 -48.48 -44.79 36.72
CA PRO A 5 -48.78 -43.36 36.78
C PRO A 5 -48.63 -42.69 35.41
N SER A 6 -49.57 -41.83 35.08
CA SER A 6 -49.62 -40.98 33.88
C SER A 6 -48.52 -39.90 33.86
N VAL A 7 -47.81 -39.80 32.70
CA VAL A 7 -46.79 -38.78 32.42
C VAL A 7 -47.47 -37.46 32.06
N PRO A 8 -47.07 -36.32 32.61
CA PRO A 8 -47.60 -35.01 32.22
C PRO A 8 -47.04 -34.57 30.86
N SER A 9 -47.90 -34.07 29.98
CA SER A 9 -47.60 -33.50 28.67
C SER A 9 -46.84 -32.18 28.83
N VAL A 10 -45.67 -32.11 28.16
CA VAL A 10 -44.83 -30.88 28.05
C VAL A 10 -45.45 -29.97 26.97
N PRO A 11 -45.64 -28.68 27.21
CA PRO A 11 -46.10 -27.76 26.19
C PRO A 11 -45.00 -27.48 25.18
N THR A 12 -45.24 -27.76 23.90
CA THR A 12 -44.39 -27.39 22.79
C THR A 12 -44.53 -25.88 22.50
N SER A 13 -43.58 -25.05 22.97
CA SER A 13 -43.49 -23.68 22.55
C SER A 13 -42.82 -23.61 21.19
N ASN A 14 -43.61 -23.36 20.15
CA ASN A 14 -43.14 -23.01 18.79
C ASN A 14 -42.63 -21.56 18.78
N THR A 15 -41.45 -21.31 19.34
CA THR A 15 -40.72 -20.08 19.09
C THR A 15 -39.73 -20.37 17.95
N PRO A 16 -39.76 -19.63 16.82
CA PRO A 16 -38.79 -19.82 15.79
C PRO A 16 -37.41 -19.47 16.34
N PRO A 17 -36.35 -20.21 15.94
CA PRO A 17 -35.01 -19.95 16.44
C PRO A 17 -34.60 -18.52 16.07
N GLN A 18 -34.32 -17.72 17.09
CA GLN A 18 -33.69 -16.41 16.90
C GLN A 18 -32.40 -16.63 16.12
N SER A 19 -32.28 -16.01 14.95
CA SER A 19 -31.08 -16.02 14.15
C SER A 19 -29.92 -15.48 15.00
N LEU A 20 -28.99 -16.35 15.35
CA LEU A 20 -27.74 -15.97 16.00
C LEU A 20 -27.10 -14.84 15.17
N PRO A 21 -26.56 -13.77 15.81
CA PRO A 21 -25.84 -12.73 15.08
C PRO A 21 -24.73 -13.42 14.27
N ARG A 22 -24.68 -13.15 12.96
CA ARG A 22 -23.61 -13.63 12.10
C ARG A 22 -22.30 -13.31 12.78
N SER A 23 -21.49 -14.33 13.10
CA SER A 23 -20.18 -14.18 13.69
C SER A 23 -19.42 -13.14 12.86
N ALA A 24 -18.90 -12.09 13.52
CA ALA A 24 -18.09 -11.08 12.86
C ALA A 24 -16.92 -11.79 12.16
N ASP A 25 -16.69 -11.48 10.89
CA ASP A 25 -15.56 -12.01 10.14
C ASP A 25 -14.25 -11.54 10.82
N PRO A 26 -13.42 -12.43 11.38
CA PRO A 26 -12.22 -12.05 12.13
C PRO A 26 -11.21 -11.33 11.24
N CYS A 27 -11.28 -11.51 9.92
CA CYS A 27 -10.36 -10.92 8.96
C CYS A 27 -10.69 -9.46 8.61
N HIS A 28 -11.92 -8.98 8.88
CA HIS A 28 -12.34 -7.63 8.53
C HIS A 28 -12.79 -6.84 9.75
N ALA A 29 -12.33 -5.61 9.86
CA ALA A 29 -12.86 -4.65 10.83
C ALA A 29 -14.30 -4.25 10.47
N PRO A 30 -15.10 -3.77 11.43
CA PRO A 30 -16.40 -3.19 11.11
C PRO A 30 -16.30 -2.06 10.08
N ARG A 31 -17.34 -1.92 9.25
CA ARG A 31 -17.40 -0.81 8.29
C ARG A 31 -17.44 0.53 9.04
N ARG A 32 -16.60 1.48 8.62
CA ARG A 32 -16.57 2.84 9.18
C ARG A 32 -17.66 3.69 8.55
N GLU A 33 -18.21 4.60 9.35
CA GLU A 33 -19.15 5.63 8.92
C GLU A 33 -18.47 6.99 8.68
N ASP A 34 -17.17 7.08 9.02
CA ASP A 34 -16.38 8.31 8.96
C ASP A 34 -15.06 8.10 8.19
N CYS A 35 -14.52 9.20 7.69
CA CYS A 35 -13.22 9.22 7.02
C CYS A 35 -12.07 9.04 8.03
N PRO A 36 -11.17 8.06 7.86
CA PRO A 36 -10.05 7.86 8.77
C PRO A 36 -9.02 9.01 8.73
N TRP A 37 -9.10 9.89 7.73
CA TRP A 37 -8.19 11.03 7.59
C TRP A 37 -8.71 12.31 8.25
N CYS A 38 -9.97 12.70 8.01
CA CYS A 38 -10.51 13.97 8.48
C CYS A 38 -11.75 13.85 9.39
N GLY A 39 -12.23 12.63 9.69
CA GLY A 39 -13.40 12.39 10.53
C GLY A 39 -14.76 12.71 9.90
N SER A 40 -14.80 13.21 8.66
CA SER A 40 -16.05 13.53 7.97
C SER A 40 -16.89 12.29 7.69
N ARG A 41 -18.21 12.40 7.87
CA ARG A 41 -19.19 11.36 7.49
C ARG A 41 -19.66 11.44 6.04
N SER A 42 -19.21 12.43 5.28
CA SER A 42 -19.57 12.61 3.87
C SER A 42 -18.79 11.64 2.99
N LEU A 43 -19.23 10.39 2.96
CA LEU A 43 -18.58 9.32 2.21
C LEU A 43 -19.36 8.97 0.96
N ARG A 44 -18.64 8.50 -0.07
CA ARG A 44 -19.21 7.82 -1.24
C ARG A 44 -18.41 6.57 -1.59
N THR A 45 -19.08 5.52 -1.99
CA THR A 45 -18.41 4.32 -2.51
C THR A 45 -17.96 4.55 -3.96
N ARG A 46 -16.66 4.43 -4.23
CA ARG A 46 -16.10 4.48 -5.60
C ARG A 46 -16.20 3.13 -6.31
N VAL A 47 -15.86 2.06 -5.59
CA VAL A 47 -15.78 0.70 -6.14
C VAL A 47 -16.34 -0.28 -5.12
N ARG A 48 -17.13 -1.24 -5.59
CA ARG A 48 -17.50 -2.43 -4.83
C ARG A 48 -16.81 -3.61 -5.50
N ALA A 49 -15.92 -4.29 -4.76
CA ALA A 49 -15.36 -5.55 -5.20
C ALA A 49 -16.22 -6.69 -4.68
N ALA A 50 -16.45 -7.70 -5.52
CA ALA A 50 -17.02 -8.95 -5.04
C ALA A 50 -16.04 -9.56 -4.03
N ALA A 51 -16.57 -10.14 -2.94
CA ALA A 51 -15.75 -10.87 -1.98
C ALA A 51 -14.94 -11.94 -2.72
N GLU A 52 -13.62 -11.90 -2.62
CA GLU A 52 -12.82 -13.07 -2.98
C GLU A 52 -13.18 -14.17 -1.99
N ARG A 53 -13.61 -15.33 -2.51
CA ARG A 53 -14.06 -16.47 -1.69
C ARG A 53 -13.02 -16.95 -0.67
N ARG A 54 -11.76 -16.53 -0.79
CA ARG A 54 -10.66 -16.92 0.10
C ARG A 54 -10.62 -16.13 1.41
N HIS A 55 -11.23 -14.95 1.48
CA HIS A 55 -11.15 -14.05 2.63
C HIS A 55 -12.50 -13.77 3.30
N GLY A 56 -13.49 -14.67 3.11
CA GLY A 56 -14.80 -14.55 3.73
C GLY A 56 -15.86 -13.87 2.85
N PRO A 57 -17.13 -13.86 3.30
CA PRO A 57 -18.29 -13.43 2.50
C PRO A 57 -18.48 -11.90 2.44
N GLN A 58 -17.62 -11.11 3.07
CA GLN A 58 -17.77 -9.66 3.07
C GLN A 58 -17.23 -9.03 1.78
N SER A 59 -18.07 -8.23 1.13
CA SER A 59 -17.67 -7.43 -0.02
C SER A 59 -16.76 -6.29 0.43
N CYS A 60 -15.51 -6.29 0.00
CA CYS A 60 -14.64 -5.13 0.15
C CYS A 60 -15.13 -3.98 -0.72
N ALA A 61 -15.12 -2.77 -0.19
CA ALA A 61 -15.41 -1.57 -0.97
C ALA A 61 -14.28 -0.55 -0.80
N VAL A 62 -14.15 0.31 -1.79
CA VAL A 62 -13.30 1.48 -1.73
C VAL A 62 -14.21 2.69 -1.57
N ASP A 63 -14.13 3.34 -0.42
CA ASP A 63 -14.87 4.56 -0.14
C ASP A 63 -13.98 5.79 -0.32
N GLU A 64 -14.60 6.92 -0.66
CA GLU A 64 -13.97 8.22 -0.77
C GLU A 64 -14.67 9.21 0.13
N CYS A 65 -13.90 9.99 0.86
CA CYS A 65 -14.38 11.16 1.57
C CYS A 65 -14.63 12.31 0.59
N ARG A 66 -15.84 12.85 0.56
CA ARG A 66 -16.20 13.98 -0.33
C ARG A 66 -15.51 15.28 0.08
N ASP A 67 -15.16 15.44 1.37
CA ASP A 67 -14.59 16.69 1.90
C ASP A 67 -13.07 16.74 1.67
N CYS A 68 -12.33 15.71 2.08
CA CYS A 68 -10.88 15.71 1.93
C CYS A 68 -10.37 14.91 0.71
N GLY A 69 -11.22 14.12 0.05
CA GLY A 69 -10.86 13.29 -1.10
C GLY A 69 -10.01 12.07 -0.75
N HIS A 70 -9.83 11.74 0.54
CA HIS A 70 -9.14 10.53 0.96
C HIS A 70 -9.92 9.31 0.52
N VAL A 71 -9.22 8.36 -0.09
CA VAL A 71 -9.79 7.12 -0.59
C VAL A 71 -9.26 5.98 0.26
N PHE A 72 -10.14 5.09 0.71
CA PHE A 72 -9.75 4.04 1.66
C PHE A 72 -10.61 2.80 1.53
N GLN A 73 -10.05 1.67 1.96
CA GLN A 73 -10.76 0.40 2.05
C GLN A 73 -11.77 0.42 3.20
N ASN A 74 -13.01 -0.02 2.93
CA ASN A 74 -14.07 -0.03 3.92
C ASN A 74 -15.12 -1.15 3.68
N PRO A 75 -15.15 -2.23 4.49
CA PRO A 75 -14.30 -2.48 5.66
C PRO A 75 -12.86 -2.78 5.27
N ARG A 76 -11.91 -2.47 6.18
CA ARG A 76 -10.51 -2.83 6.02
C ARG A 76 -10.20 -4.18 6.65
N LEU A 77 -9.10 -4.80 6.26
CA LEU A 77 -8.57 -5.95 6.97
C LEU A 77 -8.16 -5.59 8.41
N THR A 78 -8.37 -6.53 9.32
CA THR A 78 -7.77 -6.53 10.66
C THR A 78 -6.28 -6.85 10.56
N ALA A 79 -5.53 -6.74 11.67
CA ALA A 79 -4.15 -7.19 11.71
C ALA A 79 -4.01 -8.69 11.38
N GLU A 80 -4.97 -9.51 11.85
CA GLU A 80 -5.04 -10.94 11.51
C GLU A 80 -5.31 -11.17 10.02
N GLY A 81 -6.27 -10.45 9.45
CA GLY A 81 -6.59 -10.50 8.02
C GLY A 81 -5.40 -10.06 7.15
N LEU A 82 -4.66 -9.02 7.55
CA LEU A 82 -3.43 -8.58 6.88
C LEU A 82 -2.34 -9.64 6.96
N ALA A 83 -2.13 -10.25 8.13
CA ALA A 83 -1.12 -11.30 8.33
C ALA A 83 -1.42 -12.54 7.47
N LEU A 84 -2.69 -12.94 7.37
CA LEU A 84 -3.14 -14.02 6.48
C LEU A 84 -2.87 -13.65 5.02
N HIS A 85 -3.27 -12.45 4.62
CA HIS A 85 -3.08 -11.98 3.25
C HIS A 85 -1.59 -11.89 2.88
N HIS A 86 -0.73 -11.44 3.79
CA HIS A 86 0.72 -11.37 3.56
C HIS A 86 1.32 -12.76 3.34
N ARG A 87 0.89 -13.79 4.09
CA ARG A 87 1.32 -15.18 3.86
C ARG A 87 0.93 -15.68 2.47
N ASP A 88 -0.35 -15.53 2.11
CA ASP A 88 -0.87 -15.97 0.81
C ASP A 88 -0.25 -15.20 -0.37
N PHE A 89 0.14 -13.93 -0.14
CA PHE A 89 0.75 -13.08 -1.15
C PHE A 89 2.19 -13.49 -1.46
N HIS A 90 2.97 -13.88 -0.41
CA HIS A 90 4.36 -14.31 -0.60
C HIS A 90 4.48 -15.69 -1.26
N GLU A 91 3.40 -16.48 -1.27
CA GLU A 91 3.35 -17.78 -1.93
C GLU A 91 2.90 -17.73 -3.40
N GLY A 92 2.54 -16.58 -3.98
CA GLY A 92 2.10 -16.60 -5.35
C GLY A 92 1.65 -15.36 -6.08
N ARG A 93 2.06 -15.25 -7.30
CA ARG A 93 1.45 -14.67 -8.51
C ARG A 93 1.43 -13.15 -8.71
N LEU A 94 1.36 -12.28 -7.71
CA LEU A 94 1.32 -10.83 -7.91
C LEU A 94 2.72 -10.18 -7.85
N GLU A 95 3.64 -10.73 -7.05
CA GLU A 95 5.07 -10.38 -7.16
C GLU A 95 5.59 -10.70 -8.55
N ASP A 96 5.31 -11.90 -9.05
CA ASP A 96 5.61 -12.30 -10.42
C ASP A 96 5.03 -11.34 -11.48
N PHE A 97 3.87 -10.70 -11.21
CA PHE A 97 3.28 -9.76 -12.15
C PHE A 97 4.06 -8.45 -12.21
N ALA A 98 4.39 -7.85 -11.06
CA ALA A 98 5.18 -6.63 -11.01
C ALA A 98 6.57 -6.83 -11.63
N GLU A 99 7.22 -7.98 -11.34
CA GLU A 99 8.51 -8.35 -11.93
C GLU A 99 8.43 -8.61 -13.44
N ARG A 100 7.33 -9.16 -13.94
CA ARG A 100 7.14 -9.41 -15.38
C ARG A 100 6.80 -8.14 -16.16
N VAL A 101 6.06 -7.22 -15.57
CA VAL A 101 5.60 -5.98 -16.23
C VAL A 101 6.66 -4.89 -16.16
N LEU A 102 7.40 -4.81 -15.06
CA LEU A 102 8.44 -3.81 -14.87
C LEU A 102 9.81 -4.42 -15.17
N SER A 103 10.40 -4.03 -16.29
CA SER A 103 11.79 -4.41 -16.62
C SER A 103 12.73 -4.03 -15.47
N PRO A 104 13.62 -4.94 -14.98
CA PRO A 104 14.59 -4.63 -13.93
C PRO A 104 15.45 -3.40 -14.26
N ARG A 105 15.78 -3.18 -15.54
CA ARG A 105 16.50 -1.98 -16.00
C ARG A 105 15.68 -0.71 -15.84
N ALA A 106 14.37 -0.76 -16.07
CA ALA A 106 13.47 0.39 -15.88
C ALA A 106 13.34 0.74 -14.40
N VAL A 107 13.19 -0.25 -13.52
CA VAL A 107 13.15 -0.09 -12.07
C VAL A 107 14.46 0.55 -11.58
N ARG A 108 15.62 0.01 -11.94
CA ARG A 108 16.94 0.56 -11.58
C ARG A 108 17.14 2.00 -12.07
N ARG A 109 16.73 2.29 -13.32
CA ARG A 109 16.76 3.66 -13.85
C ARG A 109 15.89 4.62 -13.05
N ARG A 110 14.71 4.18 -12.65
CA ARG A 110 13.78 4.94 -11.79
C ARG A 110 14.40 5.18 -10.41
N HIS A 111 14.89 4.15 -9.73
CA HIS A 111 15.53 4.27 -8.42
C HIS A 111 16.73 5.23 -8.46
N ARG A 112 17.57 5.15 -9.51
CA ARG A 112 18.68 6.09 -9.71
C ARG A 112 18.19 7.53 -9.89
N ALA A 113 17.09 7.75 -10.61
CA ALA A 113 16.49 9.08 -10.78
C ALA A 113 15.90 9.61 -9.48
N VAL A 114 15.34 8.73 -8.64
CA VAL A 114 14.86 9.06 -7.29
C VAL A 114 16.02 9.49 -6.40
N ALA A 115 17.07 8.70 -6.31
CA ALA A 115 18.25 9.01 -5.51
C ALA A 115 18.87 10.37 -5.94
N ARG A 116 19.00 10.61 -7.23
CA ARG A 116 19.49 11.89 -7.78
C ARG A 116 18.64 13.11 -7.43
N ALA A 117 17.37 12.94 -7.08
CA ALA A 117 16.53 14.06 -6.66
C ALA A 117 16.99 14.69 -5.32
N VAL A 118 17.77 13.95 -4.52
CA VAL A 118 18.33 14.42 -3.24
C VAL A 118 19.69 15.08 -3.41
N LEU A 119 20.46 14.77 -4.46
CA LEU A 119 21.81 15.31 -4.71
C LEU A 119 21.93 16.84 -4.56
N PRO A 120 20.97 17.69 -5.05
CA PRO A 120 21.10 19.13 -4.92
C PRO A 120 20.99 19.64 -3.49
N LEU A 121 20.56 18.82 -2.54
CA LEU A 121 20.22 19.23 -1.18
C LEU A 121 21.31 18.88 -0.16
N ALA A 122 21.94 17.70 -0.32
CA ALA A 122 22.98 17.22 0.58
C ALA A 122 23.60 15.93 0.04
N GLU A 123 24.84 15.64 0.49
CA GLU A 123 25.39 14.28 0.49
C GLU A 123 25.08 13.66 1.85
N PRO A 124 24.03 12.81 1.95
CA PRO A 124 23.64 12.24 3.23
C PRO A 124 24.70 11.20 3.70
N GLU A 125 25.03 11.21 4.99
CA GLU A 125 25.84 10.17 5.59
C GLU A 125 25.03 8.91 5.89
N SER A 126 23.72 9.09 6.18
CA SER A 126 22.83 8.03 6.62
C SER A 126 21.44 8.14 5.97
N TRP A 127 20.95 7.01 5.48
CA TRP A 127 19.66 6.91 4.82
C TRP A 127 18.87 5.69 5.30
N LEU A 128 17.64 5.89 5.78
CA LEU A 128 16.71 4.80 6.10
C LEU A 128 15.67 4.66 4.98
N ASP A 129 15.56 3.47 4.39
CA ASP A 129 14.50 3.12 3.45
C ASP A 129 13.40 2.32 4.15
N VAL A 130 12.24 2.94 4.36
CA VAL A 130 11.08 2.34 5.06
C VAL A 130 10.18 1.62 4.06
N GLY A 131 9.91 0.34 4.32
CA GLY A 131 9.25 -0.55 3.37
C GLY A 131 10.22 -1.03 2.29
N THR A 132 11.49 -1.22 2.64
CA THR A 132 12.58 -1.51 1.70
C THR A 132 12.42 -2.84 0.96
N GLY A 133 11.61 -3.78 1.48
CA GLY A 133 11.46 -5.11 0.91
C GLY A 133 12.81 -5.83 0.82
N TYR A 134 13.19 -6.22 -0.39
CA TYR A 134 14.48 -6.87 -0.68
C TYR A 134 15.65 -5.88 -0.90
N GLY A 135 15.50 -4.59 -0.58
CA GLY A 135 16.58 -3.61 -0.67
C GLY A 135 16.92 -3.15 -2.09
N SER A 136 16.01 -3.25 -3.05
CA SER A 136 16.27 -2.88 -4.45
C SER A 136 16.55 -1.39 -4.64
N PHE A 137 15.95 -0.52 -3.82
CA PHE A 137 16.23 0.92 -3.87
C PHE A 137 17.61 1.23 -3.27
N PRO A 138 17.94 0.83 -2.02
CA PRO A 138 19.27 1.00 -1.45
C PRO A 138 20.39 0.50 -2.35
N GLU A 139 20.28 -0.71 -2.91
CA GLU A 139 21.25 -1.27 -3.86
C GLU A 139 21.53 -0.32 -5.03
N THR A 140 20.51 0.27 -5.60
CA THR A 140 20.66 1.23 -6.71
C THR A 140 21.13 2.60 -6.24
N ALA A 141 20.69 3.05 -5.07
CA ALA A 141 21.03 4.36 -4.51
C ALA A 141 22.51 4.46 -4.13
N LYS A 142 23.15 3.36 -3.71
CA LYS A 142 24.60 3.28 -3.47
C LYS A 142 25.44 3.66 -4.70
N GLU A 143 24.92 3.49 -5.92
CA GLU A 143 25.61 3.95 -7.15
C GLU A 143 25.64 5.48 -7.27
N VAL A 144 24.71 6.18 -6.60
CA VAL A 144 24.61 7.65 -6.60
C VAL A 144 25.30 8.23 -5.39
N PHE A 145 25.22 7.55 -4.25
CA PHE A 145 25.75 7.92 -2.96
C PHE A 145 26.67 6.83 -2.39
N PRO A 146 27.90 6.69 -2.90
CA PRO A 146 28.79 5.58 -2.54
C PRO A 146 29.32 5.66 -1.10
N TYR A 147 29.19 6.78 -0.44
CA TYR A 147 29.65 7.01 0.95
C TYR A 147 28.51 7.09 1.96
N THR A 148 27.26 6.90 1.52
CA THR A 148 26.07 6.89 2.38
C THR A 148 25.83 5.48 2.93
N SER A 149 25.62 5.37 4.24
CA SER A 149 25.11 4.16 4.87
C SER A 149 23.61 4.04 4.62
N PHE A 150 23.18 2.93 4.03
CA PHE A 150 21.77 2.64 3.77
C PHE A 150 21.26 1.56 4.70
N ASP A 151 20.35 1.93 5.61
CA ASP A 151 19.63 0.99 6.45
C ASP A 151 18.26 0.69 5.85
N GLY A 152 17.76 -0.53 6.05
CA GLY A 152 16.45 -0.96 5.58
C GLY A 152 15.50 -1.25 6.73
N HIS A 153 14.24 -0.83 6.56
CA HIS A 153 13.15 -1.26 7.42
C HIS A 153 12.07 -1.97 6.59
N ASP A 154 11.58 -3.10 7.09
CA ASP A 154 10.41 -3.78 6.53
C ASP A 154 9.73 -4.63 7.64
N PRO A 155 8.40 -4.66 7.74
CA PRO A 155 7.71 -5.49 8.74
C PRO A 155 7.95 -7.00 8.51
N THR A 156 8.35 -7.40 7.32
CA THR A 156 8.56 -8.80 6.94
C THR A 156 10.04 -9.20 6.99
N HIS A 157 10.29 -10.50 6.85
CA HIS A 157 11.64 -11.08 6.79
C HIS A 157 12.46 -10.66 5.53
N ARG A 158 11.87 -9.95 4.58
CA ARG A 158 12.55 -9.52 3.34
C ARG A 158 13.75 -8.63 3.61
N VAL A 159 13.67 -7.79 4.64
CA VAL A 159 14.79 -6.92 5.01
C VAL A 159 16.00 -7.71 5.53
N ALA A 160 15.79 -8.86 6.17
CA ALA A 160 16.88 -9.74 6.57
C ALA A 160 17.61 -10.32 5.35
N LYS A 161 16.87 -10.62 4.26
CA LYS A 161 17.48 -11.04 3.01
C LYS A 161 18.23 -9.90 2.32
N ALA A 162 17.72 -8.67 2.38
CA ALA A 162 18.43 -7.49 1.88
C ALA A 162 19.78 -7.27 2.59
N LEU A 163 19.84 -7.53 3.90
CA LEU A 163 21.09 -7.51 4.68
C LEU A 163 22.05 -8.62 4.25
N LEU A 164 21.57 -9.86 4.10
CA LEU A 164 22.40 -11.00 3.65
C LEU A 164 22.99 -10.79 2.25
N GLU A 165 22.29 -10.04 1.38
CA GLU A 165 22.74 -9.70 0.04
C GLU A 165 23.52 -8.36 0.01
N GLU A 166 23.91 -7.82 1.19
CA GLU A 166 24.69 -6.57 1.37
C GLU A 166 24.06 -5.34 0.69
N ARG A 167 22.72 -5.36 0.50
CA ARG A 167 21.99 -4.24 -0.09
C ARG A 167 21.73 -3.14 0.93
N VAL A 168 21.67 -3.48 2.21
CA VAL A 168 21.56 -2.56 3.34
C VAL A 168 22.62 -2.88 4.37
N GLU A 169 23.04 -1.90 5.17
CA GLU A 169 24.04 -2.04 6.24
C GLU A 169 23.41 -2.56 7.55
N GLU A 170 22.21 -2.04 7.90
CA GLU A 170 21.41 -2.56 9.01
C GLU A 170 20.00 -2.93 8.52
N ALA A 171 19.46 -4.02 9.09
CA ALA A 171 18.08 -4.46 8.85
C ALA A 171 17.23 -4.27 10.09
N HIS A 172 16.14 -3.56 9.96
CA HIS A 172 15.17 -3.28 11.01
C HIS A 172 13.85 -3.98 10.69
N GLN A 173 13.63 -5.18 11.24
CA GLN A 173 12.39 -5.92 11.03
C GLN A 173 11.36 -5.57 12.11
N GLY A 174 10.09 -5.49 11.74
CA GLY A 174 8.95 -5.26 12.62
C GLY A 174 8.14 -4.02 12.24
N GLU A 175 7.13 -3.69 13.04
CA GLU A 175 6.34 -2.49 12.82
C GLU A 175 7.14 -1.23 13.21
N LEU A 176 7.26 -0.27 12.30
CA LEU A 176 8.04 0.96 12.52
C LEU A 176 7.57 1.75 13.74
N THR A 177 6.30 1.63 14.09
CA THR A 177 5.65 2.36 15.18
C THR A 177 5.86 1.74 16.57
N THR A 178 6.59 0.62 16.69
CA THR A 178 6.88 0.02 18.00
C THR A 178 7.83 0.90 18.82
N PRO A 179 7.59 1.03 20.16
CA PRO A 179 8.42 1.89 21.02
C PRO A 179 9.92 1.59 20.95
N GLU A 180 10.27 0.31 20.91
CA GLU A 180 11.66 -0.16 20.86
C GLU A 180 12.36 0.28 19.58
N LEU A 181 11.68 0.13 18.43
CA LEU A 181 12.23 0.52 17.15
C LEU A 181 12.31 2.04 17.02
N LEU A 182 11.27 2.77 17.47
CA LEU A 182 11.27 4.24 17.51
C LEU A 182 12.44 4.78 18.34
N ALA A 183 12.70 4.20 19.50
CA ALA A 183 13.82 4.60 20.36
C ALA A 183 15.17 4.37 19.67
N ARG A 184 15.33 3.22 19.00
CA ARG A 184 16.56 2.84 18.30
C ARG A 184 16.86 3.71 17.10
N LEU A 185 15.83 4.12 16.33
CA LEU A 185 15.98 4.90 15.10
C LEU A 185 15.97 6.41 15.31
N ARG A 186 15.66 6.89 16.52
CA ARG A 186 15.44 8.30 16.81
C ARG A 186 16.60 9.19 16.39
N ALA A 187 16.31 10.17 15.51
CA ALA A 187 17.24 11.20 15.03
C ALA A 187 18.58 10.63 14.52
N ARG A 188 18.54 9.51 13.82
CA ARG A 188 19.74 8.84 13.26
C ARG A 188 20.05 9.23 11.83
N TYR A 189 19.01 9.59 11.03
CA TYR A 189 19.14 9.64 9.59
C TYR A 189 19.03 11.05 9.01
N ASP A 190 19.85 11.31 7.99
CA ASP A 190 19.80 12.52 7.19
C ASP A 190 18.68 12.46 6.16
N VAL A 191 18.38 11.25 5.65
CA VAL A 191 17.28 10.99 4.73
C VAL A 191 16.48 9.79 5.18
N VAL A 192 15.15 9.91 5.08
CA VAL A 192 14.21 8.77 5.19
C VAL A 192 13.39 8.72 3.90
N SER A 193 13.27 7.53 3.30
CA SER A 193 12.41 7.29 2.14
C SER A 193 11.28 6.32 2.45
N MET A 194 10.14 6.53 1.80
CA MET A 194 8.94 5.70 1.88
C MET A 194 8.36 5.56 0.47
N PHE A 195 8.66 4.46 -0.22
CA PHE A 195 8.20 4.22 -1.59
C PHE A 195 7.12 3.17 -1.60
N HIS A 196 5.89 3.57 -1.95
CA HIS A 196 4.73 2.68 -1.99
C HIS A 196 4.57 1.88 -0.68
N HIS A 197 4.71 2.58 0.45
CA HIS A 197 4.61 2.02 1.79
C HIS A 197 3.37 2.50 2.54
N LEU A 198 3.09 3.81 2.54
CA LEU A 198 2.01 4.41 3.34
C LEU A 198 0.62 3.88 2.99
N GLU A 199 0.39 3.50 1.73
CA GLU A 199 -0.89 2.94 1.29
C GLU A 199 -1.20 1.57 1.91
N HIS A 200 -0.19 0.87 2.41
CA HIS A 200 -0.32 -0.45 3.02
C HIS A 200 -0.46 -0.41 4.54
N THR A 201 -0.20 0.72 5.17
CA THR A 201 -0.15 0.85 6.63
C THR A 201 -1.53 1.07 7.24
N PRO A 202 -1.84 0.47 8.40
CA PRO A 202 -3.12 0.68 9.08
C PRO A 202 -3.34 2.13 9.56
N ASP A 203 -2.27 2.83 9.96
CA ASP A 203 -2.27 4.23 10.38
C ASP A 203 -1.11 5.00 9.70
N PRO A 204 -1.34 5.57 8.51
CA PRO A 204 -0.31 6.30 7.80
C PRO A 204 0.19 7.56 8.53
N ARG A 205 -0.60 8.12 9.45
CA ARG A 205 -0.16 9.25 10.28
C ARG A 205 0.82 8.82 11.38
N ALA A 206 0.61 7.64 11.96
CA ALA A 206 1.56 7.06 12.91
C ALA A 206 2.88 6.73 12.22
N GLU A 207 2.83 6.13 11.01
CA GLU A 207 4.02 5.86 10.19
C GLU A 207 4.79 7.13 9.84
N LEU A 208 4.09 8.20 9.43
CA LEU A 208 4.74 9.50 9.18
C LEU A 208 5.42 10.07 10.42
N ARG A 209 4.77 9.97 11.60
CA ARG A 209 5.39 10.39 12.86
C ARG A 209 6.66 9.60 13.16
N ALA A 210 6.61 8.29 12.95
CA ALA A 210 7.74 7.40 13.15
C ALA A 210 8.91 7.74 12.22
N ALA A 211 8.65 7.91 10.93
CA ALA A 211 9.63 8.30 9.92
C ALA A 211 10.26 9.68 10.25
N LEU A 212 9.44 10.67 10.62
CA LEU A 212 9.94 11.98 11.06
C LEU A 212 10.73 11.88 12.38
N GLY A 213 10.37 10.97 13.28
CA GLY A 213 11.13 10.69 14.50
C GLY A 213 12.53 10.15 14.22
N ALA A 214 12.69 9.35 13.15
CA ALA A 214 13.97 8.80 12.72
C ALA A 214 14.89 9.84 12.08
N LEU A 215 14.32 10.91 11.47
CA LEU A 215 15.09 12.00 10.89
C LEU A 215 15.76 12.90 11.93
N ARG A 216 16.97 13.31 11.65
CA ARG A 216 17.65 14.44 12.32
C ARG A 216 16.90 15.75 12.04
N PRO A 217 17.05 16.79 12.89
CA PRO A 217 16.65 18.16 12.51
C PRO A 217 17.33 18.56 11.20
N GLY A 218 16.61 19.16 10.28
CA GLY A 218 17.12 19.51 8.94
C GLY A 218 17.14 18.34 7.95
N GLY A 219 16.88 17.11 8.37
CA GLY A 219 16.86 15.93 7.51
C GLY A 219 15.68 15.91 6.51
N HIS A 220 15.80 15.08 5.49
CA HIS A 220 14.89 15.06 4.35
C HIS A 220 14.01 13.81 4.33
N LEU A 221 12.71 13.99 4.07
CA LEU A 221 11.74 12.92 3.88
C LEU A 221 11.32 12.84 2.43
N LEU A 222 11.43 11.65 1.84
CA LEU A 222 11.07 11.38 0.46
C LEU A 222 9.96 10.34 0.41
N ILE A 223 8.79 10.72 -0.10
CA ILE A 223 7.60 9.87 -0.13
C ILE A 223 7.12 9.69 -1.57
N GLU A 224 6.83 8.46 -1.98
CA GLU A 224 6.07 8.16 -3.20
C GLU A 224 4.87 7.28 -2.85
N VAL A 225 3.70 7.67 -3.37
CA VAL A 225 2.45 6.91 -3.20
C VAL A 225 1.56 7.03 -4.44
N PRO A 226 0.61 6.10 -4.66
CA PRO A 226 -0.36 6.21 -5.73
C PRO A 226 -1.25 7.46 -5.58
N ASP A 227 -1.59 8.09 -6.72
CA ASP A 227 -2.47 9.28 -6.73
C ASP A 227 -3.94 8.89 -6.91
N PRO A 228 -4.81 9.03 -5.89
CA PRO A 228 -6.24 8.71 -6.01
C PRO A 228 -6.98 9.60 -7.02
N ARG A 229 -6.35 10.67 -7.50
CA ARG A 229 -6.89 11.60 -8.50
C ARG A 229 -6.46 11.26 -9.92
N CYS A 230 -5.73 10.17 -10.12
CA CYS A 230 -5.35 9.68 -11.44
C CYS A 230 -6.60 9.41 -12.30
N ALA A 231 -6.59 9.85 -13.56
CA ALA A 231 -7.70 9.66 -14.50
C ALA A 231 -7.94 8.17 -14.84
N PHE A 232 -6.96 7.30 -14.67
CA PHE A 232 -7.18 5.85 -14.77
C PHE A 232 -8.12 5.30 -13.69
N ALA A 233 -8.18 5.93 -12.52
CA ALA A 233 -9.03 5.46 -11.43
C ALA A 233 -10.54 5.38 -11.82
N PRO A 234 -11.20 6.44 -12.31
CA PRO A 234 -12.58 6.35 -12.78
C PRO A 234 -12.72 5.57 -14.10
N LEU A 235 -11.70 5.59 -14.98
CA LEU A 235 -11.74 4.91 -16.28
C LEU A 235 -11.72 3.40 -16.14
N LEU A 236 -10.82 2.87 -15.34
CA LEU A 236 -10.60 1.42 -15.15
C LEU A 236 -11.45 0.85 -14.00
N GLY A 237 -11.93 1.70 -13.09
CA GLY A 237 -12.76 1.31 -11.96
C GLY A 237 -12.09 0.19 -11.13
N ARG A 238 -12.80 -0.93 -10.91
CA ARG A 238 -12.28 -2.08 -10.14
C ARG A 238 -11.03 -2.75 -10.74
N ARG A 239 -10.68 -2.41 -11.99
CA ARG A 239 -9.49 -2.93 -12.67
C ARG A 239 -8.27 -2.01 -12.53
N TRP A 240 -8.42 -0.86 -11.89
CA TRP A 240 -7.28 0.00 -11.57
C TRP A 240 -6.49 -0.61 -10.41
N LEU A 241 -5.22 -0.96 -10.66
CA LEU A 241 -4.39 -1.74 -9.72
C LEU A 241 -4.28 -1.11 -8.33
N PRO A 242 -4.17 0.23 -8.16
CA PRO A 242 -4.15 0.84 -6.84
C PRO A 242 -5.44 0.67 -6.02
N TYR A 243 -6.57 0.31 -6.64
CA TYR A 243 -7.75 -0.16 -5.90
C TYR A 243 -7.65 -1.63 -5.48
N GLY A 244 -6.51 -2.28 -5.76
CA GLY A 244 -6.27 -3.71 -5.49
C GLY A 244 -6.50 -4.05 -4.04
N GLN A 245 -7.64 -4.69 -3.81
CA GLN A 245 -8.06 -5.20 -2.51
C GLN A 245 -7.36 -6.55 -2.27
N PRO A 246 -6.91 -6.83 -1.06
CA PRO A 246 -7.05 -6.03 0.17
C PRO A 246 -5.76 -5.24 0.57
N ARG A 247 -4.80 -5.07 -0.32
CA ARG A 247 -3.46 -4.57 0.00
C ARG A 247 -3.38 -3.06 0.27
N HIS A 248 -4.05 -2.26 -0.56
CA HIS A 248 -4.03 -0.81 -0.38
C HIS A 248 -5.17 -0.40 0.55
N LEU A 249 -4.80 -0.05 1.77
CA LEU A 249 -5.75 0.39 2.80
C LEU A 249 -6.13 1.85 2.62
N HIS A 250 -5.19 2.66 2.09
CA HIS A 250 -5.32 4.09 1.94
C HIS A 250 -4.75 4.56 0.60
N LEU A 251 -5.44 5.49 -0.07
CA LEU A 251 -4.90 6.29 -1.15
C LEU A 251 -5.07 7.76 -0.74
N ILE A 252 -3.95 8.40 -0.41
CA ILE A 252 -3.92 9.72 0.22
C ILE A 252 -3.78 10.78 -0.88
N PRO A 253 -4.67 11.79 -0.99
CA PRO A 253 -4.47 12.89 -1.92
C PRO A 253 -3.22 13.71 -1.58
N LEU A 254 -2.48 14.16 -2.59
CA LEU A 254 -1.27 14.98 -2.43
C LEU A 254 -1.46 16.15 -1.46
N ARG A 255 -2.59 16.88 -1.59
CA ARG A 255 -2.89 18.01 -0.70
C ARG A 255 -2.97 17.64 0.77
N ASN A 256 -3.52 16.44 1.07
CA ASN A 256 -3.69 15.97 2.43
C ASN A 256 -2.33 15.62 3.06
N LEU A 257 -1.47 14.97 2.28
CA LEU A 257 -0.14 14.58 2.76
C LEU A 257 0.77 15.82 2.94
N CYS A 258 0.70 16.80 2.02
CA CYS A 258 1.41 18.06 2.18
C CYS A 258 0.94 18.84 3.43
N ALA A 259 -0.38 18.93 3.68
CA ALA A 259 -0.93 19.57 4.87
C ALA A 259 -0.43 18.87 6.15
N GLU A 260 -0.51 17.55 6.21
CA GLU A 260 -0.04 16.76 7.34
C GLU A 260 1.45 16.98 7.63
N LEU A 261 2.29 17.01 6.60
CA LEU A 261 3.72 17.27 6.76
C LEU A 261 3.98 18.70 7.28
N THR A 262 3.24 19.69 6.76
CA THR A 262 3.37 21.09 7.23
C THR A 262 2.93 21.23 8.69
N GLU A 263 1.81 20.61 9.08
CA GLU A 263 1.32 20.59 10.46
C GLU A 263 2.33 19.93 11.43
N ARG A 264 3.17 19.02 10.93
CA ARG A 264 4.24 18.37 11.69
C ARG A 264 5.58 19.12 11.65
N GLY A 265 5.59 20.35 11.21
CA GLY A 265 6.79 21.20 11.21
C GLY A 265 7.74 20.88 10.05
N CYS A 266 7.26 20.30 8.95
CA CYS A 266 8.08 20.09 7.77
C CYS A 266 7.86 21.19 6.72
N THR A 267 8.92 21.54 6.01
CA THR A 267 8.86 22.36 4.81
C THR A 267 8.79 21.45 3.58
N VAL A 268 7.69 21.50 2.82
CA VAL A 268 7.58 20.79 1.54
C VAL A 268 8.45 21.51 0.51
N LEU A 269 9.52 20.87 0.06
CA LEU A 269 10.49 21.45 -0.88
C LEU A 269 10.03 21.28 -2.33
N SER A 270 9.49 20.11 -2.69
CA SER A 270 8.99 19.86 -4.03
C SER A 270 7.92 18.78 -4.04
N THR A 271 7.08 18.83 -5.08
CA THR A 271 6.10 17.78 -5.40
C THR A 271 6.16 17.46 -6.88
N HIS A 272 6.16 16.17 -7.22
CA HIS A 272 6.23 15.71 -8.60
C HIS A 272 5.21 14.61 -8.86
N ARG A 273 4.51 14.69 -9.99
CA ARG A 273 3.62 13.62 -10.49
C ARG A 273 4.22 12.88 -11.68
N SER A 274 4.98 13.57 -12.52
CA SER A 274 5.54 12.98 -13.73
C SER A 274 6.67 11.98 -13.48
N ALA A 275 7.52 12.22 -12.49
CA ALA A 275 8.68 11.39 -12.20
C ALA A 275 8.29 10.02 -11.59
N PRO A 276 7.31 9.92 -10.66
CA PRO A 276 6.93 8.65 -10.05
C PRO A 276 5.94 7.81 -10.88
N HIS A 277 5.47 8.29 -12.05
CA HIS A 277 4.54 7.53 -12.88
C HIS A 277 5.11 6.15 -13.26
N LEU A 278 4.29 5.11 -13.05
CA LEU A 278 4.63 3.72 -13.35
C LEU A 278 3.81 3.21 -14.55
N PRO A 279 4.44 2.68 -15.60
CA PRO A 279 3.76 2.25 -16.83
C PRO A 279 3.19 0.83 -16.68
N TYR A 280 2.07 0.67 -16.00
CA TYR A 280 1.44 -0.64 -15.80
C TYR A 280 -0.10 -0.65 -15.85
N ASP A 281 -0.76 0.51 -15.98
CA ASP A 281 -2.20 0.60 -15.75
C ASP A 281 -3.03 -0.27 -16.72
N LEU A 282 -2.69 -0.28 -18.01
CA LEU A 282 -3.39 -1.08 -19.01
C LEU A 282 -3.09 -2.57 -18.87
N ALA A 283 -1.82 -2.92 -18.70
CA ALA A 283 -1.40 -4.31 -18.52
C ALA A 283 -2.01 -4.92 -17.25
N ALA A 284 -2.05 -4.16 -16.16
CA ALA A 284 -2.68 -4.56 -14.92
C ALA A 284 -4.20 -4.72 -15.09
N ALA A 285 -4.86 -3.78 -15.78
CA ALA A 285 -6.31 -3.86 -16.02
C ALA A 285 -6.69 -5.10 -16.84
N VAL A 286 -5.91 -5.44 -17.87
CA VAL A 286 -6.09 -6.68 -18.65
C VAL A 286 -5.89 -7.91 -17.76
N SER A 287 -4.81 -7.95 -16.98
CA SER A 287 -4.49 -9.06 -16.08
C SER A 287 -5.58 -9.28 -15.03
N LEU A 288 -6.05 -8.21 -14.39
CA LEU A 288 -7.15 -8.25 -13.42
C LEU A 288 -8.47 -8.69 -14.06
N SER A 289 -8.72 -8.33 -15.33
CA SER A 289 -9.90 -8.79 -16.07
C SER A 289 -9.89 -10.31 -16.31
N LEU A 290 -8.70 -10.89 -16.43
CA LEU A 290 -8.48 -12.31 -16.68
C LEU A 290 -8.24 -13.11 -15.38
N ALA A 291 -8.18 -12.46 -14.22
CA ALA A 291 -7.83 -13.11 -12.95
C ALA A 291 -8.72 -14.32 -12.62
N HIS A 292 -10.01 -14.26 -12.97
CA HIS A 292 -10.99 -15.33 -12.74
C HIS A 292 -11.30 -16.17 -13.99
N ALA A 293 -10.59 -15.95 -15.11
CA ALA A 293 -10.80 -16.69 -16.33
C ALA A 293 -10.18 -18.10 -16.24
N HIS A 294 -10.72 -19.03 -17.05
CA HIS A 294 -10.17 -20.38 -17.18
C HIS A 294 -8.69 -20.35 -17.58
N PRO A 295 -7.83 -21.25 -17.08
CA PRO A 295 -6.38 -21.25 -17.37
C PRO A 295 -6.05 -21.21 -18.87
N ALA A 296 -6.80 -21.91 -19.71
CA ALA A 296 -6.62 -21.89 -21.16
C ALA A 296 -6.84 -20.49 -21.76
N LEU A 297 -7.89 -19.76 -21.29
CA LEU A 297 -8.16 -18.40 -21.74
C LEU A 297 -7.06 -17.43 -21.29
N ARG A 298 -6.52 -17.62 -20.08
CA ARG A 298 -5.37 -16.83 -19.61
C ARG A 298 -4.13 -17.04 -20.48
N ALA A 299 -3.83 -18.29 -20.84
CA ALA A 299 -2.70 -18.61 -21.70
C ALA A 299 -2.83 -17.97 -23.08
N THR A 300 -4.02 -18.03 -23.68
CA THR A 300 -4.29 -17.40 -25.01
C THR A 300 -4.30 -15.88 -24.96
N ALA A 301 -4.57 -15.27 -23.79
CA ALA A 301 -4.61 -13.82 -23.61
C ALA A 301 -3.25 -13.21 -23.20
N THR A 302 -2.20 -14.02 -22.97
CA THR A 302 -0.86 -13.52 -22.64
C THR A 302 -0.32 -12.49 -23.66
N PRO A 303 -0.50 -12.65 -24.98
CA PRO A 303 -0.09 -11.64 -25.96
C PRO A 303 -0.78 -10.28 -25.77
N LEU A 304 -2.04 -10.28 -25.31
CA LEU A 304 -2.79 -9.06 -25.03
C LEU A 304 -2.21 -8.28 -23.84
N ILE A 305 -1.75 -9.00 -22.81
CA ILE A 305 -1.06 -8.38 -21.66
C ILE A 305 0.27 -7.76 -22.15
N GLY A 306 1.00 -8.48 -23.01
CA GLY A 306 2.23 -7.97 -23.63
C GLY A 306 2.00 -6.70 -24.46
N LEU A 307 0.96 -6.67 -25.29
CA LEU A 307 0.59 -5.50 -26.06
C LEU A 307 0.20 -4.32 -25.13
N ALA A 308 -0.61 -4.57 -24.12
CA ALA A 308 -0.97 -3.55 -23.15
C ALA A 308 0.26 -2.98 -22.40
N SER A 309 1.23 -3.83 -22.06
CA SER A 309 2.50 -3.40 -21.46
C SER A 309 3.33 -2.54 -22.41
N ILE A 310 3.39 -2.90 -23.71
CA ILE A 310 4.06 -2.08 -24.73
C ILE A 310 3.38 -0.70 -24.83
N LEU A 311 2.05 -0.66 -24.81
CA LEU A 311 1.29 0.60 -24.84
C LEU A 311 1.57 1.44 -23.57
N ASP A 312 1.55 0.84 -22.38
CA ASP A 312 1.89 1.52 -21.15
C ASP A 312 3.27 2.19 -21.22
N HIS A 313 4.29 1.47 -21.69
CA HIS A 313 5.65 1.98 -21.78
C HIS A 313 5.83 3.04 -22.89
N THR A 314 5.18 2.88 -24.03
CA THR A 314 5.27 3.83 -25.14
C THR A 314 4.51 5.13 -24.86
N LEU A 315 3.40 5.06 -24.14
CA LEU A 315 2.59 6.22 -23.77
C LEU A 315 3.08 6.91 -22.49
N ALA A 316 3.84 6.23 -21.62
CA ALA A 316 4.30 6.77 -20.34
C ALA A 316 4.99 8.15 -20.45
N PRO A 317 5.87 8.45 -21.44
CA PRO A 317 6.48 9.77 -21.57
C PRO A 317 5.47 10.91 -21.73
N LEU A 318 4.31 10.63 -22.32
CA LEU A 318 3.21 11.58 -22.51
C LEU A 318 2.29 11.58 -21.28
N LEU A 319 1.81 10.42 -20.85
CA LEU A 319 0.82 10.25 -19.79
C LEU A 319 1.29 10.81 -18.45
N ARG A 320 2.57 10.67 -18.12
CA ARG A 320 3.16 11.18 -16.88
C ARG A 320 3.02 12.69 -16.67
N HIS A 321 2.82 13.47 -17.74
CA HIS A 321 2.61 14.93 -17.69
C HIS A 321 1.14 15.34 -17.74
N THR A 322 0.22 14.39 -17.68
CA THR A 322 -1.22 14.56 -17.77
C THR A 322 -1.91 14.10 -16.48
N PRO A 323 -3.22 14.26 -16.33
CA PRO A 323 -3.99 13.67 -15.23
C PRO A 323 -3.92 12.14 -15.12
N PHE A 324 -3.31 11.45 -16.08
CA PHE A 324 -3.07 10.00 -16.04
C PHE A 324 -1.80 9.61 -15.27
N ALA A 325 -1.02 10.57 -14.75
CA ALA A 325 0.06 10.23 -13.81
C ALA A 325 -0.52 9.52 -12.58
N ASN A 326 -0.09 8.27 -12.35
CA ASN A 326 -0.72 7.36 -11.37
C ASN A 326 -0.11 7.39 -9.98
N SER A 327 0.96 8.14 -9.80
CA SER A 327 1.66 8.31 -8.51
C SER A 327 2.16 9.74 -8.36
N TYR A 328 2.47 10.13 -7.15
CA TYR A 328 3.15 11.39 -6.87
C TYR A 328 4.29 11.21 -5.86
N ARG A 329 5.26 12.14 -5.91
CA ARG A 329 6.39 12.22 -4.98
C ARG A 329 6.34 13.53 -4.22
N ILE A 330 6.68 13.47 -2.94
CA ILE A 330 6.93 14.63 -2.09
C ILE A 330 8.36 14.53 -1.58
N LEU A 331 9.06 15.65 -1.63
CA LEU A 331 10.31 15.86 -0.93
C LEU A 331 10.08 16.96 0.11
N ALA A 332 10.30 16.65 1.37
CA ALA A 332 10.11 17.57 2.48
C ALA A 332 11.35 17.60 3.38
N ARG A 333 11.59 18.72 4.05
CA ARG A 333 12.64 18.88 5.07
C ARG A 333 11.99 19.01 6.44
N LYS A 334 12.48 18.27 7.41
CA LYS A 334 12.14 18.45 8.82
C LYS A 334 12.82 19.71 9.36
N ASN A 335 12.04 20.62 9.93
CA ASN A 335 12.59 21.85 10.52
C ASN A 335 13.20 21.60 11.91
#